data_9606a70b6281eb1c4363c776ee4d0ae9
#
_entry.id   9606a70b6281eb1c4363c776ee4d0ae9
#
_cell.length_a   1.000
_cell.length_b   1.000
_cell.length_c   1.000
_cell.angle_alpha   90.00
_cell.angle_beta   90.00
_cell.angle_gamma   90.00
#
_symmetry.space_group_name_H-M   'P 1'
#
loop_
_entity.id
_entity.type
_entity.pdbx_description
1 polymer ?
#
loop_
_entity_poly.entity_id
_entity_poly.type
_entity_poly.pdbx_seq_one_letter_code
_entity_poly.pdbx_strand_id
1 'polypeptide(L)'
;MKKLSILAMGLLFVLTTACSVSGSGTLFDGKDSNKWKMTGDVSVQDDIMTLKGTDALAVLKNGKYKNFDLTLDLRTTPGGKGAVWFHTDPTLKKGYRIAINNDRADKVWWKMTGSLVSVRNLTKSFVKEDQWFKMDIRVAGQEIDVNINGEPVVEYIQPTAPYRTDANAYALL
;
A
#
# COMPACT_ATOMS: atom_id res chain seq x y z
N MET A 1 20.90 0.79 3.11
CA MET A 1 19.49 0.40 2.79
C MET A 1 18.95 1.44 1.84
N LYS A 2 18.55 1.02 0.64
CA LYS A 2 18.00 1.95 -0.36
C LYS A 2 16.51 2.09 -0.10
N LYS A 3 16.01 3.31 -0.09
CA LYS A 3 14.64 3.65 0.31
C LYS A 3 13.73 3.73 -0.89
N LEU A 4 12.62 3.03 -0.88
CA LEU A 4 11.50 3.31 -1.76
C LEU A 4 10.73 4.48 -1.15
N SER A 5 10.81 5.61 -1.80
CA SER A 5 10.22 6.84 -1.32
C SER A 5 9.03 7.20 -2.18
N ILE A 6 7.87 7.28 -1.59
CA ILE A 6 6.65 7.62 -2.28
C ILE A 6 6.15 8.95 -1.75
N LEU A 7 6.23 9.97 -2.60
CA LEU A 7 5.66 11.29 -2.32
C LEU A 7 4.27 11.34 -2.97
N ALA A 8 3.22 11.25 -2.17
CA ALA A 8 1.88 11.06 -2.70
C ALA A 8 0.96 12.26 -2.49
N MET A 9 0.49 12.82 -3.59
CA MET A 9 -0.87 13.34 -3.69
C MET A 9 -1.66 12.34 -4.55
N GLY A 10 -2.34 11.40 -3.90
CA GLY A 10 -3.11 10.34 -4.57
C GLY A 10 -2.28 9.16 -5.10
N LEU A 11 -1.97 8.20 -4.25
CA LEU A 11 -1.18 7.02 -4.58
C LEU A 11 -2.04 5.78 -4.62
N LEU A 12 -1.91 4.99 -5.69
CA LEU A 12 -2.43 3.64 -5.79
C LEU A 12 -1.28 2.66 -6.12
N PHE A 13 -0.89 1.81 -5.17
CA PHE A 13 -0.03 0.65 -5.42
C PHE A 13 -0.88 -0.59 -5.65
N VAL A 14 -0.59 -1.33 -6.70
CA VAL A 14 -1.33 -2.55 -7.03
C VAL A 14 -0.38 -3.73 -7.18
N LEU A 15 -0.59 -4.74 -6.35
CA LEU A 15 -0.02 -6.07 -6.51
C LEU A 15 -1.10 -7.02 -7.02
N THR A 16 -0.94 -7.58 -8.21
CA THR A 16 -1.91 -8.50 -8.82
C THR A 16 -1.65 -9.96 -8.42
N THR A 17 -2.72 -10.73 -8.28
CA THR A 17 -2.75 -12.08 -7.69
C THR A 17 -2.20 -13.21 -8.56
N ALA A 18 -1.59 -14.13 -7.94
CA ALA A 18 -1.56 -15.59 -7.82
C ALA A 18 -0.26 -16.26 -8.27
N CYS A 19 0.42 -16.82 -7.36
CA CYS A 19 1.23 -18.05 -7.29
C CYS A 19 2.41 -17.87 -6.34
N SER A 20 2.60 -18.84 -5.44
CA SER A 20 3.69 -18.82 -4.47
C SER A 20 5.04 -18.77 -5.16
N VAL A 21 5.73 -17.66 -5.06
CA VAL A 21 7.16 -17.58 -5.35
C VAL A 21 7.82 -17.02 -4.09
N SER A 22 8.53 -17.90 -3.37
CA SER A 22 9.45 -17.48 -2.32
C SER A 22 10.68 -16.88 -3.00
N GLY A 23 10.72 -15.56 -3.05
CA GLY A 23 11.87 -14.81 -3.53
C GLY A 23 12.00 -13.54 -2.71
N SER A 24 13.13 -13.37 -2.00
CA SER A 24 13.46 -12.06 -1.44
C SER A 24 14.13 -11.22 -2.52
N GLY A 25 13.73 -9.96 -2.68
CA GLY A 25 14.33 -9.08 -3.66
C GLY A 25 13.88 -7.63 -3.50
N THR A 26 14.73 -6.73 -3.95
CA THR A 26 14.40 -5.30 -4.00
C THR A 26 13.45 -5.06 -5.18
N LEU A 27 12.26 -4.56 -4.89
CA LEU A 27 11.25 -4.22 -5.90
C LEU A 27 11.58 -2.90 -6.59
N PHE A 28 12.17 -1.96 -5.84
CA PHE A 28 12.64 -0.67 -6.34
C PHE A 28 13.96 -0.33 -5.67
N ASP A 29 14.99 -0.03 -6.44
CA ASP A 29 16.34 0.26 -5.96
C ASP A 29 16.68 1.76 -5.99
N GLY A 30 15.68 2.59 -6.23
CA GLY A 30 15.84 4.04 -6.38
C GLY A 30 16.09 4.48 -7.81
N LYS A 31 16.41 3.58 -8.74
CA LYS A 31 16.79 3.91 -10.13
C LYS A 31 16.00 3.12 -11.15
N ASP A 32 15.93 1.80 -10.96
CA ASP A 32 15.30 0.90 -11.93
C ASP A 32 13.79 0.83 -11.71
N SER A 33 13.06 1.50 -12.58
CA SER A 33 11.60 1.45 -12.64
C SER A 33 11.07 0.40 -13.62
N ASN A 34 11.93 -0.38 -14.27
CA ASN A 34 11.53 -1.34 -15.31
C ASN A 34 10.58 -2.43 -14.79
N LYS A 35 10.62 -2.73 -13.49
CA LYS A 35 9.69 -3.65 -12.85
C LYS A 35 8.27 -3.08 -12.71
N TRP A 36 8.07 -1.78 -12.93
CA TRP A 36 6.84 -1.07 -12.69
C TRP A 36 6.18 -0.59 -13.98
N LYS A 37 4.86 -0.74 -14.07
CA LYS A 37 4.02 -0.05 -15.04
C LYS A 37 3.50 1.21 -14.35
N MET A 38 3.90 2.37 -14.86
CA MET A 38 3.51 3.67 -14.33
C MET A 38 2.42 4.28 -15.19
N THR A 39 1.48 4.97 -14.57
CA THR A 39 0.37 5.69 -15.21
C THR A 39 0.14 6.99 -14.44
N GLY A 40 -0.28 8.03 -15.12
CA GLY A 40 -0.45 9.37 -14.53
C GLY A 40 0.88 10.05 -14.23
N ASP A 41 0.87 11.00 -13.31
CA ASP A 41 2.08 11.76 -12.92
C ASP A 41 2.94 10.94 -11.94
N VAL A 42 3.80 10.10 -12.51
CA VAL A 42 4.77 9.28 -11.78
C VAL A 42 6.16 9.60 -12.26
N SER A 43 7.06 9.93 -11.35
CA SER A 43 8.46 10.23 -11.65
C SER A 43 9.41 9.49 -10.72
N VAL A 44 10.64 9.25 -11.18
CA VAL A 44 11.74 8.71 -10.38
C VAL A 44 12.89 9.69 -10.44
N GLN A 45 13.25 10.26 -9.30
CA GLN A 45 14.35 11.21 -9.16
C GLN A 45 14.96 11.09 -7.76
N ASP A 46 16.27 11.23 -7.64
CA ASP A 46 16.99 11.21 -6.36
C ASP A 46 16.68 9.96 -5.51
N ASP A 47 16.65 8.79 -6.16
CA ASP A 47 16.29 7.50 -5.57
C ASP A 47 14.85 7.44 -5.00
N ILE A 48 13.97 8.37 -5.42
CA ILE A 48 12.60 8.51 -4.97
C ILE A 48 11.63 8.29 -6.13
N MET A 49 10.65 7.38 -5.94
CA MET A 49 9.48 7.30 -6.80
C MET A 49 8.39 8.23 -6.25
N THR A 50 8.03 9.23 -7.01
CA THR A 50 7.01 10.22 -6.66
C THR A 50 5.75 9.98 -7.48
N LEU A 51 4.61 9.94 -6.81
CA LEU A 51 3.30 9.85 -7.45
C LEU A 51 2.46 11.07 -7.06
N LYS A 52 1.92 11.76 -8.07
CA LYS A 52 1.14 13.00 -7.88
C LYS A 52 -0.22 12.89 -8.59
N GLY A 53 -1.22 13.57 -8.02
CA GLY A 53 -2.57 13.55 -8.59
C GLY A 53 -3.38 12.32 -8.19
N THR A 54 -4.63 12.27 -8.65
CA THR A 54 -5.61 11.24 -8.26
C THR A 54 -5.52 9.97 -9.10
N ASP A 55 -4.83 10.02 -10.22
CA ASP A 55 -4.69 8.94 -11.22
C ASP A 55 -3.27 8.38 -11.31
N ALA A 56 -2.35 8.89 -10.47
CA ALA A 56 -0.99 8.39 -10.42
C ALA A 56 -0.95 6.97 -9.85
N LEU A 57 -0.38 6.05 -10.62
CA LEU A 57 -0.37 4.63 -10.32
C LEU A 57 0.94 3.99 -10.72
N ALA A 58 1.54 3.21 -9.82
CA ALA A 58 2.66 2.33 -10.12
C ALA A 58 2.26 0.88 -9.82
N VAL A 59 2.23 0.05 -10.84
CA VAL A 59 1.85 -1.36 -10.77
C VAL A 59 3.08 -2.23 -11.00
N LEU A 60 3.35 -3.15 -10.09
CA LEU A 60 4.43 -4.11 -10.25
C LEU A 60 4.10 -5.08 -11.40
N LYS A 61 4.94 -5.09 -12.45
CA LYS A 61 4.82 -6.04 -13.55
C LYS A 61 5.16 -7.44 -13.04
N ASN A 62 4.43 -8.44 -13.49
CA ASN A 62 4.71 -9.86 -13.18
C ASN A 62 4.75 -10.21 -11.69
N GLY A 63 4.29 -9.32 -10.82
CA GLY A 63 4.14 -9.57 -9.40
C GLY A 63 2.89 -10.42 -9.16
N LYS A 64 3.08 -11.70 -8.81
CA LYS A 64 2.02 -12.62 -8.44
C LYS A 64 2.37 -13.21 -7.08
N TYR A 65 2.01 -12.53 -6.03
CA TYR A 65 2.32 -12.94 -4.67
C TYR A 65 1.03 -13.28 -3.92
N LYS A 66 0.92 -14.52 -3.45
CA LYS A 66 -0.16 -14.93 -2.55
C LYS A 66 0.21 -14.60 -1.11
N ASN A 67 1.41 -15.02 -0.70
CA ASN A 67 1.99 -14.69 0.59
C ASN A 67 3.23 -13.82 0.35
N PHE A 68 3.42 -12.81 1.18
CA PHE A 68 4.56 -11.90 1.03
C PHE A 68 4.82 -11.11 2.32
N ASP A 69 6.05 -10.67 2.47
CA ASP A 69 6.46 -9.61 3.38
C ASP A 69 6.93 -8.43 2.52
N LEU A 70 6.28 -7.28 2.67
CA LEU A 70 6.57 -6.06 1.91
C LEU A 70 6.96 -4.96 2.87
N THR A 71 8.15 -4.41 2.69
CA THR A 71 8.64 -3.25 3.42
C THR A 71 8.73 -2.04 2.50
N LEU A 72 8.17 -0.93 2.93
CA LEU A 72 8.14 0.34 2.20
C LEU A 72 8.65 1.48 3.10
N ASP A 73 9.55 2.31 2.58
CA ASP A 73 9.82 3.63 3.15
C ASP A 73 8.95 4.65 2.42
N LEU A 74 8.10 5.35 3.15
CA LEU A 74 7.04 6.22 2.62
C LEU A 74 7.12 7.63 3.20
N ARG A 75 6.67 8.62 2.42
CA ARG A 75 6.45 9.98 2.89
C ARG A 75 5.27 10.60 2.14
N THR A 76 4.40 11.29 2.84
CA THR A 76 3.34 12.13 2.23
C THR A 76 3.70 13.59 2.35
N THR A 77 3.33 14.38 1.35
CA THR A 77 3.25 15.84 1.48
C THR A 77 2.00 16.25 2.27
N PRO A 78 1.90 17.50 2.75
CA PRO A 78 0.69 18.01 3.38
C PRO A 78 -0.57 17.77 2.51
N GLY A 79 -1.61 17.17 3.11
CA GLY A 79 -2.83 16.75 2.43
C GLY A 79 -2.68 15.56 1.48
N GLY A 80 -1.48 14.99 1.36
CA GLY A 80 -1.19 13.86 0.50
C GLY A 80 -1.85 12.57 0.98
N LYS A 81 -2.53 11.85 0.06
CA LYS A 81 -3.24 10.59 0.35
C LYS A 81 -2.90 9.56 -0.70
N GLY A 82 -2.92 8.30 -0.28
CA GLY A 82 -2.68 7.19 -1.17
C GLY A 82 -3.04 5.85 -0.56
N ALA A 83 -2.65 4.78 -1.24
CA ALA A 83 -2.82 3.44 -0.72
C ALA A 83 -1.83 2.44 -1.33
N VAL A 84 -1.51 1.41 -0.56
CA VAL A 84 -0.88 0.19 -1.09
C VAL A 84 -1.97 -0.83 -1.35
N TRP A 85 -2.02 -1.33 -2.58
CA TRP A 85 -3.01 -2.33 -3.00
C TRP A 85 -2.36 -3.68 -3.23
N PHE A 86 -3.05 -4.75 -2.84
CA PHE A 86 -2.64 -6.11 -3.09
C PHE A 86 -3.85 -7.05 -3.25
N HIS A 87 -3.63 -8.24 -3.80
CA HIS A 87 -4.66 -9.22 -4.16
C HIS A 87 -5.80 -8.57 -4.97
N THR A 88 -5.41 -7.78 -5.96
CA THR A 88 -6.35 -7.06 -6.80
C THR A 88 -6.88 -7.91 -7.94
N ASP A 89 -8.08 -7.61 -8.38
CA ASP A 89 -8.59 -8.09 -9.66
C ASP A 89 -7.84 -7.42 -10.84
N PRO A 90 -7.90 -7.99 -12.06
CA PRO A 90 -7.19 -7.43 -13.21
C PRO A 90 -7.60 -6.00 -13.59
N THR A 91 -8.80 -5.58 -13.18
CA THR A 91 -9.30 -4.23 -13.45
C THR A 91 -8.86 -3.20 -12.42
N LEU A 92 -8.17 -3.64 -11.37
CA LEU A 92 -7.71 -2.83 -10.23
C LEU A 92 -8.84 -2.12 -9.48
N LYS A 93 -10.06 -2.67 -9.54
CA LYS A 93 -11.23 -2.11 -8.86
C LYS A 93 -11.53 -2.79 -7.53
N LYS A 94 -11.01 -3.99 -7.35
CA LYS A 94 -11.20 -4.81 -6.15
C LYS A 94 -9.86 -5.27 -5.63
N GLY A 95 -9.74 -5.38 -4.33
CA GLY A 95 -8.52 -5.80 -3.66
C GLY A 95 -8.44 -5.29 -2.23
N TYR A 96 -7.49 -5.80 -1.47
CA TYR A 96 -7.12 -5.20 -0.20
C TYR A 96 -6.33 -3.93 -0.43
N ARG A 97 -6.52 -2.95 0.43
CA ARG A 97 -5.73 -1.72 0.40
C ARG A 97 -5.38 -1.24 1.80
N ILE A 98 -4.13 -0.85 1.96
CA ILE A 98 -3.66 -0.17 3.16
C ILE A 98 -3.63 1.33 2.88
N ALA A 99 -4.36 2.10 3.67
CA ALA A 99 -4.42 3.55 3.50
C ALA A 99 -3.08 4.22 3.85
N ILE A 100 -2.76 5.27 3.11
CA ILE A 100 -1.72 6.24 3.43
C ILE A 100 -2.40 7.60 3.53
N ASN A 101 -2.65 8.07 4.75
CA ASN A 101 -3.31 9.33 5.04
C ASN A 101 -2.83 9.84 6.41
N ASN A 102 -2.01 10.87 6.41
CA ASN A 102 -1.46 11.48 7.61
C ASN A 102 -2.13 12.83 7.94
N ASP A 103 -3.06 13.29 7.08
CA ASP A 103 -3.81 14.51 7.28
C ASP A 103 -4.86 14.33 8.39
N ARG A 104 -4.56 14.87 9.57
CA ARG A 104 -5.47 14.81 10.73
C ARG A 104 -6.71 15.70 10.60
N ALA A 105 -6.72 16.62 9.63
CA ALA A 105 -7.87 17.47 9.32
C ALA A 105 -8.79 16.84 8.26
N ASP A 106 -8.43 15.67 7.73
CA ASP A 106 -9.24 14.98 6.74
C ASP A 106 -10.63 14.64 7.27
N LYS A 107 -11.65 14.89 6.44
CA LYS A 107 -13.03 14.49 6.73
C LYS A 107 -13.20 12.97 6.88
N VAL A 108 -12.30 12.18 6.27
CA VAL A 108 -12.27 10.71 6.36
C VAL A 108 -11.26 10.27 7.44
N TRP A 109 -11.32 10.89 8.59
CA TRP A 109 -10.43 10.70 9.73
C TRP A 109 -10.38 9.27 10.29
N TRP A 110 -11.32 8.40 9.89
CA TRP A 110 -11.34 6.98 10.27
C TRP A 110 -10.63 6.05 9.29
N LYS A 111 -9.87 6.58 8.33
CA LYS A 111 -9.05 5.83 7.37
C LYS A 111 -7.63 6.38 7.33
N MET A 112 -7.01 6.47 8.51
CA MET A 112 -5.65 6.97 8.64
C MET A 112 -4.61 5.94 8.18
N THR A 113 -3.35 6.38 8.04
CA THR A 113 -2.23 5.53 7.60
C THR A 113 -2.16 4.22 8.39
N GLY A 114 -2.03 3.11 7.66
CA GLY A 114 -2.03 1.75 8.20
C GLY A 114 -3.40 1.08 8.21
N SER A 115 -4.53 1.82 7.98
CA SER A 115 -5.85 1.20 7.91
C SER A 115 -5.91 0.14 6.82
N LEU A 116 -6.34 -1.08 7.16
CA LEU A 116 -6.86 -2.05 6.19
C LEU A 116 -8.30 -1.61 5.86
N VAL A 117 -8.43 -0.87 4.77
CA VAL A 117 -9.63 -0.06 4.47
C VAL A 117 -10.89 -0.90 4.40
N SER A 118 -11.92 -0.46 5.14
CA SER A 118 -13.23 -1.12 5.27
C SER A 118 -13.20 -2.48 5.98
N VAL A 119 -12.06 -2.85 6.56
CA VAL A 119 -11.88 -4.10 7.34
C VAL A 119 -11.43 -3.77 8.75
N ARG A 120 -10.31 -3.08 8.91
CA ARG A 120 -9.74 -2.59 10.18
C ARG A 120 -9.28 -1.16 9.97
N ASN A 121 -10.18 -0.21 10.17
CA ASN A 121 -9.86 1.21 10.03
C ASN A 121 -9.24 1.76 11.30
N LEU A 122 -8.26 2.65 11.11
CA LEU A 122 -7.59 3.39 12.18
C LEU A 122 -8.09 4.84 12.19
N THR A 123 -8.36 5.34 13.38
CA THR A 123 -8.80 6.72 13.59
C THR A 123 -7.66 7.65 14.00
N LYS A 124 -6.44 7.11 14.11
CA LYS A 124 -5.25 7.85 14.50
C LYS A 124 -4.10 7.52 13.54
N SER A 125 -3.42 8.54 13.05
CA SER A 125 -2.13 8.37 12.39
C SER A 125 -1.01 8.33 13.41
N PHE A 126 -0.11 7.36 13.27
CA PHE A 126 1.11 7.21 14.08
C PHE A 126 2.28 7.98 13.51
N VAL A 127 2.11 8.60 12.35
CA VAL A 127 3.13 9.37 11.63
C VAL A 127 2.59 10.76 11.28
N LYS A 128 3.50 11.67 10.97
CA LYS A 128 3.17 13.04 10.53
C LYS A 128 3.40 13.17 9.03
N GLU A 129 2.75 14.17 8.43
CA GLU A 129 3.09 14.60 7.08
C GLU A 129 4.54 15.08 6.99
N ASP A 130 5.11 15.04 5.80
CA ASP A 130 6.50 15.38 5.48
C ASP A 130 7.59 14.62 6.26
N GLN A 131 7.21 13.54 6.94
CA GLN A 131 8.14 12.66 7.62
C GLN A 131 8.22 11.30 6.94
N TRP A 132 9.42 10.76 6.79
CA TRP A 132 9.67 9.41 6.38
C TRP A 132 9.22 8.43 7.43
N PHE A 133 8.50 7.39 7.05
CA PHE A 133 8.11 6.28 7.90
C PHE A 133 8.23 4.95 7.15
N LYS A 134 8.41 3.90 7.90
CA LYS A 134 8.43 2.52 7.41
C LYS A 134 7.05 1.91 7.56
N MET A 135 6.57 1.27 6.51
CA MET A 135 5.38 0.43 6.53
C MET A 135 5.78 -0.99 6.17
N ASP A 136 5.49 -1.93 7.04
CA ASP A 136 5.66 -3.35 6.79
C ASP A 136 4.28 -3.98 6.66
N ILE A 137 4.06 -4.74 5.58
CA ILE A 137 2.82 -5.47 5.30
C ILE A 137 3.19 -6.93 5.15
N ARG A 138 2.67 -7.78 6.02
CA ARG A 138 2.80 -9.23 5.91
C ARG A 138 1.47 -9.84 5.53
N VAL A 139 1.49 -10.73 4.55
CA VAL A 139 0.35 -11.57 4.19
C VAL A 139 0.79 -13.03 4.22
N ALA A 140 0.14 -13.83 5.08
CA ALA A 140 0.46 -15.23 5.27
C ALA A 140 -0.84 -16.05 5.42
N GLY A 141 -1.22 -16.76 4.37
CA GLY A 141 -2.50 -17.47 4.34
C GLY A 141 -3.68 -16.50 4.47
N GLN A 142 -4.42 -16.57 5.56
CA GLN A 142 -5.55 -15.69 5.89
C GLN A 142 -5.17 -14.50 6.79
N GLU A 143 -3.90 -14.38 7.15
CA GLU A 143 -3.41 -13.33 8.04
C GLU A 143 -2.91 -12.13 7.24
N ILE A 144 -3.26 -10.93 7.69
CA ILE A 144 -2.74 -9.66 7.21
C ILE A 144 -2.30 -8.84 8.43
N ASP A 145 -0.99 -8.56 8.50
CA ASP A 145 -0.41 -7.73 9.54
C ASP A 145 0.15 -6.46 8.91
N VAL A 146 -0.05 -5.33 9.58
CA VAL A 146 0.52 -4.05 9.18
C VAL A 146 1.23 -3.43 10.36
N ASN A 147 2.52 -3.08 10.16
CA ASN A 147 3.30 -2.34 11.13
C ASN A 147 3.68 -0.96 10.58
N ILE A 148 3.72 0.03 11.43
CA ILE A 148 4.20 1.37 11.13
C ILE A 148 5.37 1.70 12.05
N ASN A 149 6.56 1.90 11.49
CA ASN A 149 7.81 2.12 12.24
C ASN A 149 8.12 1.00 13.27
N GLY A 150 7.73 -0.24 12.95
CA GLY A 150 7.90 -1.40 13.80
C GLY A 150 6.78 -1.64 14.80
N GLU A 151 5.82 -0.71 14.94
CA GLU A 151 4.67 -0.86 15.83
C GLU A 151 3.50 -1.52 15.10
N PRO A 152 2.89 -2.59 15.63
CA PRO A 152 1.74 -3.24 15.02
C PRO A 152 0.52 -2.33 15.11
N VAL A 153 -0.12 -2.09 13.97
CA VAL A 153 -1.29 -1.22 13.88
C VAL A 153 -2.54 -1.95 13.37
N VAL A 154 -2.35 -3.02 12.61
CA VAL A 154 -3.41 -3.93 12.18
C VAL A 154 -2.91 -5.36 12.27
N GLU A 155 -3.71 -6.20 12.90
CA GLU A 155 -3.65 -7.65 12.84
C GLU A 155 -5.04 -8.14 12.42
N TYR A 156 -5.12 -8.88 11.33
CA TYR A 156 -6.39 -9.33 10.77
C TYR A 156 -6.30 -10.75 10.27
N ILE A 157 -7.25 -11.59 10.67
CA ILE A 157 -7.45 -12.93 10.12
C ILE A 157 -8.74 -12.91 9.31
N GLN A 158 -8.62 -13.18 8.00
CA GLN A 158 -9.78 -13.26 7.11
C GLN A 158 -10.60 -14.51 7.45
N PRO A 159 -11.90 -14.37 7.76
CA PRO A 159 -12.76 -15.52 7.93
C PRO A 159 -12.96 -16.29 6.61
N THR A 160 -13.32 -17.57 6.68
CA THR A 160 -13.54 -18.42 5.50
C THR A 160 -14.59 -17.84 4.54
N ALA A 161 -15.60 -17.16 5.06
CA ALA A 161 -16.65 -16.51 4.28
C ALA A 161 -16.78 -15.04 4.75
N PRO A 162 -15.89 -14.14 4.30
CA PRO A 162 -15.92 -12.76 4.76
C PRO A 162 -17.11 -12.01 4.15
N TYR A 163 -17.92 -11.40 4.98
CA TYR A 163 -18.95 -10.48 4.53
C TYR A 163 -18.32 -9.09 4.29
N ARG A 164 -18.59 -8.52 3.12
CA ARG A 164 -18.13 -7.19 2.72
C ARG A 164 -19.32 -6.39 2.19
N THR A 165 -19.54 -5.21 2.72
CA THR A 165 -20.54 -4.25 2.25
C THR A 165 -19.98 -3.30 1.19
N ASP A 166 -18.69 -3.11 1.17
CA ASP A 166 -18.00 -2.23 0.22
C ASP A 166 -17.55 -3.04 -1.00
N ALA A 167 -18.10 -2.69 -2.17
CA ALA A 167 -17.74 -3.33 -3.43
C ALA A 167 -16.25 -3.28 -3.76
N ASN A 168 -15.48 -2.40 -3.12
CA ASN A 168 -14.04 -2.27 -3.32
C ASN A 168 -13.19 -3.17 -2.40
N ALA A 169 -13.81 -3.90 -1.47
CA ALA A 169 -13.12 -4.69 -0.47
C ALA A 169 -13.11 -6.21 -0.77
N TYR A 170 -13.06 -6.59 -2.03
CA TYR A 170 -13.18 -7.99 -2.45
C TYR A 170 -11.85 -8.60 -2.90
N ALA A 171 -10.84 -8.62 -2.08
CA ALA A 171 -9.82 -9.62 -2.29
C ALA A 171 -10.11 -10.80 -1.36
N LEU A 172 -10.06 -11.99 -1.88
CA LEU A 172 -9.97 -13.21 -1.10
C LEU A 172 -8.50 -13.60 -1.02
N LEU A 173 -8.05 -13.97 0.17
CA LEU A 173 -6.72 -14.50 0.39
C LEU A 173 -6.63 -15.97 -0.04
#